data_54ef5b73f4c4316c6f334c6e195c2e38
#
_entry.id   54ef5b73f4c4316c6f334c6e195c2e38
#
_cell.length_a   1.000
_cell.length_b   1.000
_cell.length_c   1.000
_cell.angle_alpha   90.00
_cell.angle_beta   90.00
_cell.angle_gamma   90.00
#
_symmetry.space_group_name_H-M   'P 1'
#
loop_
_entity.id
_entity.type
_entity.pdbx_description
1 polymer ?
#
loop_
_entity_poly.entity_id
_entity_poly.type
_entity_poly.pdbx_seq_one_letter_code
_entity_poly.pdbx_strand_id
1 'polypeptide(L)'
;AHTICSNIAGDMRERAIQCARPDLKLMFEDDTSRSGHVILPILHIVECRPDKSILADKDFTPTFMHLGASSLLSGYLREIIGLISHRADQLARRISSAGNTGTAEIADFMLLQCLNKAEPEFKHLDKTPHITPEDFYRRLLSLVGELASYVENEKRPGDLPDYSHREQYKCFADLMELARFALSMVLEQHAIELP
;
A
#
# COMPACT_ATOMS: atom_id res chain seq x y z
N ALA A 1 22.87 -12.82 -29.75
CA ALA A 1 23.82 -13.29 -28.74
C ALA A 1 24.45 -12.07 -28.08
N HIS A 2 24.43 -12.03 -26.75
CA HIS A 2 25.17 -11.03 -25.98
C HIS A 2 26.45 -11.66 -25.45
N THR A 3 27.55 -10.94 -25.58
CA THR A 3 28.83 -11.36 -25.01
C THR A 3 28.98 -10.72 -23.65
N ILE A 4 29.18 -11.52 -22.60
CA ILE A 4 29.42 -11.04 -21.23
C ILE A 4 30.90 -11.33 -20.92
N CYS A 5 31.63 -10.30 -20.52
CA CYS A 5 33.00 -10.44 -20.01
C CYS A 5 32.92 -10.65 -18.48
N SER A 6 33.50 -11.73 -17.99
CA SER A 6 33.64 -11.94 -16.55
C SER A 6 34.94 -11.28 -16.07
N ASN A 7 34.83 -10.37 -15.10
CA ASN A 7 35.96 -9.67 -14.50
C ASN A 7 36.47 -10.35 -13.22
N ILE A 8 36.06 -11.57 -12.95
CA ILE A 8 36.45 -12.31 -11.75
C ILE A 8 37.78 -13.01 -12.04
N ALA A 9 38.81 -12.69 -11.29
CA ALA A 9 40.10 -13.34 -11.23
C ALA A 9 41.03 -13.24 -12.48
N GLY A 10 40.99 -12.12 -13.20
CA GLY A 10 42.00 -11.84 -14.26
C GLY A 10 41.94 -12.75 -15.48
N ASP A 11 40.93 -13.58 -15.63
CA ASP A 11 40.73 -14.45 -16.78
C ASP A 11 39.69 -13.82 -17.72
N MET A 12 40.18 -13.11 -18.72
CA MET A 12 39.33 -12.47 -19.75
C MET A 12 38.80 -13.50 -20.75
N ARG A 13 38.04 -14.48 -20.28
CA ARG A 13 37.33 -15.41 -21.15
C ARG A 13 36.00 -14.83 -21.56
N GLU A 14 35.91 -14.50 -22.85
CA GLU A 14 34.63 -14.16 -23.47
C GLU A 14 33.81 -15.45 -23.64
N ARG A 15 32.59 -15.44 -23.12
CA ARG A 15 31.64 -16.52 -23.34
C ARG A 15 30.39 -15.96 -23.99
N ALA A 16 30.01 -16.51 -25.12
CA ALA A 16 28.75 -16.21 -25.77
C ALA A 16 27.60 -16.86 -24.95
N ILE A 17 26.68 -16.06 -24.46
CA ILE A 17 25.48 -16.53 -23.78
C ILE A 17 24.30 -16.32 -24.73
N GLN A 18 23.52 -17.38 -24.93
CA GLN A 18 22.22 -17.26 -25.60
C GLN A 18 21.20 -16.71 -24.61
N CYS A 19 20.70 -15.50 -24.86
CA CYS A 19 19.61 -14.92 -24.11
C CYS A 19 18.32 -15.04 -24.90
N ALA A 20 17.25 -15.50 -24.25
CA ALA A 20 15.90 -15.42 -24.80
C ALA A 20 15.45 -13.96 -24.83
N ARG A 21 14.73 -13.57 -25.88
CA ARG A 21 13.97 -12.32 -25.90
C ARG A 21 12.56 -12.60 -25.46
N PRO A 22 11.97 -11.78 -24.57
CA PRO A 22 10.53 -11.91 -24.28
C PRO A 22 9.71 -11.63 -25.54
N ASP A 23 8.77 -12.51 -25.84
CA ASP A 23 7.74 -12.30 -26.88
C ASP A 23 6.59 -11.49 -26.25
N LEU A 24 6.68 -10.17 -26.36
CA LEU A 24 5.68 -9.26 -25.79
C LEU A 24 4.64 -8.93 -26.84
N LYS A 25 3.36 -9.15 -26.50
CA LYS A 25 2.20 -8.81 -27.34
C LYS A 25 1.23 -7.97 -26.55
N LEU A 26 0.69 -6.93 -27.16
CA LEU A 26 -0.45 -6.18 -26.65
C LEU A 26 -1.72 -6.85 -27.15
N MET A 27 -2.61 -7.20 -26.24
CA MET A 27 -3.86 -7.91 -26.53
C MET A 27 -5.02 -7.29 -25.78
N PHE A 28 -6.22 -7.37 -26.36
CA PHE A 28 -7.45 -7.10 -25.63
C PHE A 28 -7.89 -8.32 -24.81
N GLU A 29 -8.73 -8.08 -23.82
CA GLU A 29 -9.24 -9.15 -22.95
C GLU A 29 -9.97 -10.25 -23.72
N ASP A 30 -10.65 -9.91 -24.79
CA ASP A 30 -11.42 -10.83 -25.64
C ASP A 30 -10.57 -11.61 -26.65
N ASP A 31 -9.26 -11.36 -26.70
CA ASP A 31 -8.38 -11.98 -27.69
C ASP A 31 -8.18 -13.47 -27.39
N THR A 32 -8.48 -14.33 -28.37
CA THR A 32 -8.44 -15.78 -28.22
C THR A 32 -7.03 -16.37 -28.26
N SER A 33 -6.02 -15.56 -28.63
CA SER A 33 -4.63 -16.02 -28.82
C SER A 33 -3.79 -16.02 -27.52
N ARG A 34 -4.43 -16.15 -26.36
CA ARG A 34 -3.79 -16.07 -25.04
C ARG A 34 -3.01 -17.32 -24.61
N SER A 35 -3.24 -18.43 -25.28
CA SER A 35 -2.61 -19.71 -24.90
C SER A 35 -1.09 -19.61 -24.93
N GLY A 36 -0.44 -20.00 -23.84
CA GLY A 36 1.02 -20.00 -23.72
C GLY A 36 1.63 -18.66 -23.30
N HIS A 37 0.84 -17.62 -22.99
CA HIS A 37 1.30 -16.32 -22.51
C HIS A 37 0.98 -16.08 -21.05
N VAL A 38 1.87 -15.39 -20.35
CA VAL A 38 1.55 -14.78 -19.04
C VAL A 38 0.91 -13.41 -19.33
N ILE A 39 -0.29 -13.20 -18.80
CA ILE A 39 -1.07 -11.99 -19.04
C ILE A 39 -0.87 -11.05 -17.86
N LEU A 40 -0.50 -9.80 -18.16
CA LEU A 40 -0.41 -8.71 -17.20
C LEU A 40 -1.35 -7.60 -17.65
N PRO A 41 -2.42 -7.30 -16.90
CA PRO A 41 -3.31 -6.19 -17.23
C PRO A 41 -2.53 -4.86 -17.04
N ILE A 42 -2.57 -4.02 -18.07
CA ILE A 42 -1.84 -2.74 -18.09
C ILE A 42 -2.75 -1.53 -18.17
N LEU A 43 -3.99 -1.72 -18.60
CA LEU A 43 -4.97 -0.66 -18.76
C LEU A 43 -6.39 -1.26 -18.71
N HIS A 44 -7.29 -0.58 -18.01
CA HIS A 44 -8.73 -0.84 -18.08
C HIS A 44 -9.40 0.28 -18.88
N ILE A 45 -10.01 -0.07 -20.00
CA ILE A 45 -10.70 0.86 -20.88
C ILE A 45 -12.17 0.87 -20.49
N VAL A 46 -12.68 2.02 -20.05
CA VAL A 46 -14.09 2.22 -19.70
C VAL A 46 -14.93 2.52 -20.94
N GLU A 47 -14.39 3.32 -21.86
CA GLU A 47 -15.10 3.77 -23.05
C GLU A 47 -14.12 4.01 -24.20
N CYS A 48 -14.52 3.63 -25.40
CA CYS A 48 -13.87 4.03 -26.64
C CYS A 48 -14.83 4.93 -27.42
N ARG A 49 -14.47 6.18 -27.62
CA ARG A 49 -15.30 7.20 -28.25
C ARG A 49 -15.24 7.14 -29.78
N PRO A 50 -16.22 7.71 -30.51
CA PRO A 50 -16.24 7.73 -31.98
C PRO A 50 -15.02 8.42 -32.62
N ASP A 51 -14.40 9.39 -31.92
CA ASP A 51 -13.17 10.07 -32.32
C ASP A 51 -11.90 9.26 -32.07
N LYS A 52 -12.04 7.99 -31.63
CA LYS A 52 -10.97 7.07 -31.24
C LYS A 52 -10.22 7.49 -29.96
N SER A 53 -10.70 8.46 -29.22
CA SER A 53 -10.18 8.73 -27.89
C SER A 53 -10.63 7.63 -26.91
N ILE A 54 -9.76 7.29 -25.97
CA ILE A 54 -9.98 6.24 -24.97
C ILE A 54 -10.15 6.89 -23.61
N LEU A 55 -11.23 6.51 -22.92
CA LEU A 55 -11.40 6.81 -21.50
C LEU A 55 -10.89 5.63 -20.69
N ALA A 56 -9.77 5.82 -20.01
CA ALA A 56 -9.22 4.84 -19.09
C ALA A 56 -9.85 4.95 -17.70
N ASP A 57 -9.94 3.81 -17.02
CA ASP A 57 -10.28 3.75 -15.60
C ASP A 57 -9.18 4.41 -14.79
N LYS A 58 -9.53 5.42 -14.01
CA LYS A 58 -8.58 6.18 -13.18
C LYS A 58 -8.19 5.45 -11.90
N ASP A 59 -9.04 4.53 -11.46
CA ASP A 59 -8.84 3.75 -10.25
C ASP A 59 -8.07 2.45 -10.54
N PHE A 60 -7.95 2.09 -11.82
CA PHE A 60 -7.15 0.94 -12.23
C PHE A 60 -5.65 1.25 -12.11
N THR A 61 -4.94 0.37 -11.42
CA THR A 61 -3.47 0.42 -11.33
C THR A 61 -2.90 -0.89 -11.85
N PRO A 62 -2.02 -0.86 -12.87
CA PRO A 62 -1.29 -2.03 -13.32
C PRO A 62 -0.46 -2.64 -12.20
N THR A 63 -0.03 -3.89 -12.39
CA THR A 63 0.92 -4.54 -11.49
C THR A 63 2.29 -3.87 -11.59
N PHE A 64 2.79 -3.35 -10.49
CA PHE A 64 4.11 -2.75 -10.36
C PHE A 64 5.02 -3.56 -9.45
N MET A 65 6.32 -3.60 -9.78
CA MET A 65 7.35 -4.21 -8.93
C MET A 65 7.84 -3.24 -7.85
N HIS A 66 7.70 -1.93 -8.10
CA HIS A 66 8.17 -0.88 -7.20
C HIS A 66 7.04 0.10 -6.91
N LEU A 67 6.89 0.46 -5.65
CA LEU A 67 5.86 1.40 -5.20
C LEU A 67 5.95 2.75 -5.92
N GLY A 68 7.16 3.26 -6.10
CA GLY A 68 7.42 4.53 -6.78
C GLY A 68 7.05 4.58 -8.26
N ALA A 69 6.78 3.42 -8.89
CA ALA A 69 6.31 3.36 -10.28
C ALA A 69 4.82 3.67 -10.41
N SER A 70 4.06 3.60 -9.31
CA SER A 70 2.63 3.91 -9.24
C SER A 70 2.39 5.22 -8.50
N SER A 71 1.83 6.21 -9.19
CA SER A 71 1.41 7.47 -8.55
C SER A 71 0.28 7.25 -7.52
N LEU A 72 -0.61 6.29 -7.78
CA LEU A 72 -1.70 5.92 -6.88
C LEU A 72 -1.15 5.32 -5.59
N LEU A 73 -0.30 4.28 -5.68
CA LEU A 73 0.26 3.62 -4.49
C LEU A 73 1.17 4.55 -3.68
N SER A 74 1.98 5.38 -4.36
CA SER A 74 2.77 6.42 -3.70
C SER A 74 1.88 7.48 -3.04
N GLY A 75 0.73 7.79 -3.63
CA GLY A 75 -0.30 8.65 -3.06
C GLY A 75 -0.87 8.07 -1.78
N TYR A 76 -1.23 6.80 -1.77
CA TYR A 76 -1.72 6.07 -0.60
C TYR A 76 -0.70 6.07 0.55
N LEU A 77 0.57 5.82 0.25
CA LEU A 77 1.62 5.86 1.27
C LEU A 77 1.71 7.24 1.95
N ARG A 78 1.72 8.32 1.15
CA ARG A 78 1.76 9.70 1.69
C ARG A 78 0.50 10.06 2.46
N GLU A 79 -0.66 9.62 2.00
CA GLU A 79 -1.93 9.79 2.71
C GLU A 79 -1.87 9.13 4.09
N ILE A 80 -1.44 7.87 4.17
CA ILE A 80 -1.30 7.16 5.45
C ILE A 80 -0.33 7.87 6.39
N ILE A 81 0.82 8.33 5.91
CA ILE A 81 1.77 9.12 6.71
C ILE A 81 1.08 10.37 7.26
N GLY A 82 0.32 11.09 6.43
CA GLY A 82 -0.41 12.28 6.85
C GLY A 82 -1.45 11.99 7.93
N LEU A 83 -2.24 10.94 7.76
CA LEU A 83 -3.26 10.52 8.72
C LEU A 83 -2.64 10.11 10.06
N ILE A 84 -1.56 9.31 10.05
CA ILE A 84 -0.84 8.90 11.26
C ILE A 84 -0.28 10.12 11.99
N SER A 85 0.47 11.00 11.28
CA SER A 85 1.07 12.20 11.87
C SER A 85 0.01 13.12 12.49
N HIS A 86 -1.06 13.40 11.75
CA HIS A 86 -2.14 14.25 12.25
C HIS A 86 -2.78 13.68 13.51
N ARG A 87 -3.02 12.37 13.53
CA ARG A 87 -3.62 11.68 14.66
C ARG A 87 -2.71 11.64 15.88
N ALA A 88 -1.43 11.35 15.68
CA ALA A 88 -0.44 11.34 16.74
C ALA A 88 -0.30 12.72 17.40
N ASP A 89 -0.29 13.80 16.60
CA ASP A 89 -0.23 15.18 17.08
C ASP A 89 -1.46 15.55 17.93
N GLN A 90 -2.66 15.11 17.52
CA GLN A 90 -3.89 15.34 18.28
C GLN A 90 -3.86 14.63 19.63
N LEU A 91 -3.45 13.35 19.65
CA LEU A 91 -3.33 12.57 20.89
C LEU A 91 -2.29 13.16 21.83
N ALA A 92 -1.11 13.51 21.31
CA ALA A 92 -0.04 14.11 22.11
C ALA A 92 -0.48 15.40 22.81
N ARG A 93 -1.19 16.28 22.08
CA ARG A 93 -1.76 17.51 22.64
C ARG A 93 -2.80 17.21 23.74
N ARG A 94 -3.69 16.25 23.50
CA ARG A 94 -4.73 15.86 24.46
C ARG A 94 -4.13 15.31 25.76
N ILE A 95 -3.18 14.38 25.65
CA ILE A 95 -2.50 13.78 26.80
C ILE A 95 -1.73 14.86 27.59
N SER A 96 -1.04 15.78 26.90
CA SER A 96 -0.29 16.85 27.54
C SER A 96 -1.17 17.90 28.26
N SER A 97 -2.43 18.04 27.85
CA SER A 97 -3.39 19.00 28.44
C SER A 97 -4.27 18.38 29.53
N ALA A 98 -4.36 17.05 29.58
CA ALA A 98 -5.17 16.34 30.55
C ALA A 98 -4.44 16.27 31.91
N GLY A 99 -5.00 16.93 32.93
CA GLY A 99 -4.53 16.88 34.32
C GLY A 99 -5.08 15.70 35.15
N ASN A 100 -5.77 14.75 34.53
CA ASN A 100 -6.46 13.66 35.21
C ASN A 100 -6.01 12.28 34.71
N THR A 101 -5.59 11.43 35.64
CA THR A 101 -5.24 10.02 35.42
C THR A 101 -6.53 9.17 35.38
N GLY A 102 -6.99 8.81 34.17
CA GLY A 102 -8.12 7.91 33.98
C GLY A 102 -7.80 6.78 32.99
N THR A 103 -8.67 5.75 32.93
CA THR A 103 -8.55 4.63 31.98
C THR A 103 -8.53 5.09 30.51
N ALA A 104 -9.23 6.19 30.20
CA ALA A 104 -9.23 6.82 28.87
C ALA A 104 -7.84 7.34 28.47
N GLU A 105 -7.08 7.92 29.40
CA GLU A 105 -5.72 8.43 29.16
C GLU A 105 -4.75 7.29 28.85
N ILE A 106 -4.92 6.13 29.51
CA ILE A 106 -4.11 4.94 29.22
C ILE A 106 -4.36 4.45 27.79
N ALA A 107 -5.63 4.39 27.36
CA ALA A 107 -5.98 3.99 26.00
C ALA A 107 -5.41 4.97 24.97
N ASP A 108 -5.50 6.28 25.21
CA ASP A 108 -4.92 7.32 24.36
C ASP A 108 -3.40 7.21 24.27
N PHE A 109 -2.73 6.94 25.39
CA PHE A 109 -1.30 6.76 25.43
C PHE A 109 -0.85 5.52 24.66
N MET A 110 -1.55 4.40 24.82
CA MET A 110 -1.27 3.17 24.06
C MET A 110 -1.49 3.36 22.56
N LEU A 111 -2.54 4.08 22.17
CA LEU A 111 -2.77 4.42 20.77
C LEU A 111 -1.68 5.33 20.23
N LEU A 112 -1.30 6.37 20.98
CA LEU A 112 -0.18 7.24 20.60
C LEU A 112 1.12 6.44 20.44
N GLN A 113 1.38 5.48 21.30
CA GLN A 113 2.53 4.59 21.19
C GLN A 113 2.50 3.75 19.90
N CYS A 114 1.34 3.21 19.53
CA CYS A 114 1.14 2.49 18.27
C CYS A 114 1.46 3.40 17.07
N LEU A 115 0.90 4.62 17.05
CA LEU A 115 1.13 5.58 15.95
C LEU A 115 2.58 6.07 15.89
N ASN A 116 3.21 6.35 17.03
CA ASN A 116 4.62 6.76 17.11
C ASN A 116 5.59 5.66 16.65
N LYS A 117 5.19 4.38 16.74
CA LYS A 117 5.94 3.26 16.18
C LYS A 117 5.74 3.19 14.66
N ALA A 118 4.50 3.34 14.19
CA ALA A 118 4.16 3.21 12.78
C ALA A 118 4.71 4.37 11.92
N GLU A 119 4.62 5.61 12.41
CA GLU A 119 4.98 6.80 11.64
C GLU A 119 6.40 6.77 11.05
N PRO A 120 7.46 6.49 11.81
CA PRO A 120 8.81 6.42 11.26
C PRO A 120 8.99 5.27 10.28
N GLU A 121 8.28 4.15 10.45
CA GLU A 121 8.32 3.04 9.51
C GLU A 121 7.76 3.46 8.15
N PHE A 122 6.58 4.09 8.10
CA PHE A 122 5.99 4.56 6.85
C PHE A 122 6.80 5.71 6.21
N LYS A 123 7.34 6.64 7.01
CA LYS A 123 8.25 7.67 6.52
C LYS A 123 9.54 7.09 5.93
N HIS A 124 10.01 5.98 6.48
CA HIS A 124 11.16 5.27 5.92
C HIS A 124 10.83 4.63 4.57
N LEU A 125 9.65 4.01 4.44
CA LEU A 125 9.18 3.44 3.16
C LEU A 125 9.13 4.49 2.05
N ASP A 126 8.61 5.71 2.32
CA ASP A 126 8.53 6.79 1.32
C ASP A 126 9.91 7.26 0.83
N LYS A 127 10.95 7.07 1.64
CA LYS A 127 12.32 7.44 1.32
C LYS A 127 13.16 6.29 0.78
N THR A 128 12.65 5.06 0.84
CA THR A 128 13.40 3.87 0.44
C THR A 128 13.23 3.62 -1.05
N PRO A 129 14.32 3.65 -1.85
CA PRO A 129 14.24 3.29 -3.26
C PRO A 129 13.88 1.80 -3.41
N HIS A 130 13.10 1.50 -4.44
CA HIS A 130 12.74 0.13 -4.81
C HIS A 130 11.93 -0.66 -3.77
N ILE A 131 11.21 0.05 -2.87
CA ILE A 131 10.24 -0.61 -1.98
C ILE A 131 9.18 -1.32 -2.82
N THR A 132 8.85 -2.56 -2.46
CA THR A 132 7.82 -3.32 -3.16
C THR A 132 6.40 -2.93 -2.70
N PRO A 133 5.37 -3.07 -3.54
CA PRO A 133 3.99 -2.90 -3.09
C PRO A 133 3.63 -3.83 -1.94
N GLU A 134 4.15 -5.06 -1.93
CA GLU A 134 3.91 -6.03 -0.85
C GLU A 134 4.46 -5.55 0.50
N ASP A 135 5.65 -4.94 0.52
CA ASP A 135 6.21 -4.40 1.76
C ASP A 135 5.33 -3.30 2.36
N PHE A 136 4.81 -2.40 1.52
CA PHE A 136 3.85 -1.39 1.95
C PHE A 136 2.54 -2.03 2.43
N TYR A 137 1.99 -2.97 1.65
CA TYR A 137 0.75 -3.67 2.00
C TYR A 137 0.84 -4.35 3.36
N ARG A 138 1.91 -5.10 3.61
CA ARG A 138 2.14 -5.81 4.86
C ARG A 138 2.23 -4.88 6.06
N ARG A 139 2.88 -3.72 5.90
CA ARG A 139 2.95 -2.71 6.98
C ARG A 139 1.60 -2.08 7.25
N LEU A 140 0.86 -1.78 6.18
CA LEU A 140 -0.50 -1.23 6.31
C LEU A 140 -1.46 -2.23 6.96
N LEU A 141 -1.38 -3.50 6.56
CA LEU A 141 -2.16 -4.59 7.16
C LEU A 141 -1.87 -4.73 8.66
N SER A 142 -0.59 -4.67 9.06
CA SER A 142 -0.19 -4.71 10.47
C SER A 142 -0.78 -3.52 11.25
N LEU A 143 -0.69 -2.31 10.70
CA LEU A 143 -1.25 -1.12 11.32
C LEU A 143 -2.78 -1.23 11.51
N VAL A 144 -3.51 -1.64 10.48
CA VAL A 144 -4.97 -1.82 10.55
C VAL A 144 -5.32 -2.86 11.61
N GLY A 145 -4.60 -3.97 11.68
CA GLY A 145 -4.77 -4.98 12.71
C GLY A 145 -4.52 -4.48 14.13
N GLU A 146 -3.47 -3.66 14.33
CA GLU A 146 -3.18 -3.05 15.64
C GLU A 146 -4.29 -2.05 16.04
N LEU A 147 -4.77 -1.23 15.07
CA LEU A 147 -5.82 -0.23 15.29
C LEU A 147 -7.19 -0.85 15.61
N ALA A 148 -7.46 -2.08 15.16
CA ALA A 148 -8.71 -2.78 15.44
C ALA A 148 -9.01 -2.88 16.95
N SER A 149 -7.96 -2.99 17.79
CA SER A 149 -8.10 -3.02 19.25
C SER A 149 -8.77 -1.76 19.82
N TYR A 150 -8.72 -0.64 19.09
CA TYR A 150 -9.26 0.64 19.52
C TYR A 150 -10.61 0.96 18.88
N VAL A 151 -10.89 0.42 17.70
CA VAL A 151 -12.03 0.79 16.85
C VAL A 151 -13.13 -0.27 16.90
N GLU A 152 -12.77 -1.53 16.76
CA GLU A 152 -13.72 -2.63 16.67
C GLU A 152 -14.39 -2.94 18.02
N ASN A 153 -15.66 -3.30 17.97
CA ASN A 153 -16.42 -3.68 19.18
C ASN A 153 -15.81 -4.91 19.85
N GLU A 154 -15.38 -5.89 19.05
CA GLU A 154 -14.76 -7.12 19.54
C GLU A 154 -13.28 -6.96 19.90
N LYS A 155 -12.70 -5.76 19.66
CA LYS A 155 -11.28 -5.45 19.89
C LYS A 155 -10.33 -6.34 19.10
N ARG A 156 -10.79 -6.90 18.00
CA ARG A 156 -10.04 -7.74 17.07
C ARG A 156 -10.34 -7.35 15.64
N PRO A 157 -9.36 -7.45 14.73
CA PRO A 157 -9.63 -7.25 13.31
C PRO A 157 -10.63 -8.30 12.82
N GLY A 158 -11.57 -7.89 11.99
CA GLY A 158 -12.38 -8.79 11.18
C GLY A 158 -11.56 -9.46 10.07
N ASP A 159 -12.24 -9.92 9.04
CA ASP A 159 -11.57 -10.42 7.84
C ASP A 159 -10.86 -9.28 7.13
N LEU A 160 -9.54 -9.36 7.05
CA LEU A 160 -8.71 -8.39 6.34
C LEU A 160 -8.47 -8.87 4.90
N PRO A 161 -8.39 -7.95 3.92
CA PRO A 161 -8.20 -8.33 2.54
C PRO A 161 -6.83 -8.98 2.31
N ASP A 162 -6.80 -10.00 1.45
CA ASP A 162 -5.57 -10.67 1.05
C ASP A 162 -4.80 -9.85 0.01
N TYR A 163 -3.49 -9.91 0.06
CA TYR A 163 -2.65 -9.31 -0.95
C TYR A 163 -2.72 -10.07 -2.26
N SER A 164 -3.04 -9.38 -3.35
CA SER A 164 -2.93 -9.90 -4.71
C SER A 164 -1.98 -9.05 -5.55
N HIS A 165 -0.84 -9.62 -5.92
CA HIS A 165 0.13 -8.91 -6.75
C HIS A 165 -0.43 -8.58 -8.16
N ARG A 166 -1.36 -9.38 -8.65
CA ARG A 166 -2.01 -9.16 -9.96
C ARG A 166 -3.15 -8.14 -9.92
N GLU A 167 -3.75 -7.94 -8.75
CA GLU A 167 -4.89 -7.05 -8.53
C GLU A 167 -4.56 -6.00 -7.45
N GLN A 168 -3.35 -5.41 -7.56
CA GLN A 168 -2.87 -4.42 -6.59
C GLN A 168 -3.87 -3.29 -6.35
N TYR A 169 -4.49 -2.79 -7.42
CA TYR A 169 -5.47 -1.71 -7.32
C TYR A 169 -6.64 -2.04 -6.39
N LYS A 170 -7.12 -3.28 -6.43
CA LYS A 170 -8.27 -3.73 -5.64
C LYS A 170 -7.89 -3.96 -4.18
N CYS A 171 -6.88 -4.81 -3.93
CA CYS A 171 -6.50 -5.12 -2.56
C CYS A 171 -6.01 -3.89 -1.78
N PHE A 172 -5.37 -2.93 -2.45
CA PHE A 172 -5.00 -1.67 -1.80
C PHE A 172 -6.20 -0.76 -1.55
N ALA A 173 -7.18 -0.67 -2.48
CA ALA A 173 -8.38 0.13 -2.26
C ALA A 173 -9.14 -0.35 -1.01
N ASP A 174 -9.37 -1.66 -0.89
CA ASP A 174 -10.07 -2.27 0.23
C ASP A 174 -9.31 -2.03 1.57
N LEU A 175 -7.99 -2.23 1.58
CA LEU A 175 -7.18 -2.03 2.79
C LEU A 175 -7.07 -0.55 3.18
N MET A 176 -7.00 0.36 2.20
CA MET A 176 -6.98 1.81 2.44
C MET A 176 -8.29 2.32 3.03
N GLU A 177 -9.43 1.76 2.61
CA GLU A 177 -10.73 2.08 3.20
C GLU A 177 -10.74 1.72 4.70
N LEU A 178 -10.30 0.52 5.05
CA LEU A 178 -10.17 0.10 6.45
C LEU A 178 -9.20 0.98 7.25
N ALA A 179 -8.07 1.34 6.65
CA ALA A 179 -7.08 2.20 7.30
C ALA A 179 -7.61 3.63 7.56
N ARG A 180 -8.29 4.22 6.58
CA ARG A 180 -8.95 5.53 6.72
C ARG A 180 -10.01 5.48 7.84
N PHE A 181 -10.86 4.46 7.81
CA PHE A 181 -11.86 4.25 8.86
C PHE A 181 -11.22 4.15 10.23
N ALA A 182 -10.25 3.25 10.41
CA ALA A 182 -9.60 3.02 11.69
C ALA A 182 -8.89 4.29 12.22
N LEU A 183 -8.21 5.05 11.36
CA LEU A 183 -7.54 6.28 11.75
C LEU A 183 -8.49 7.45 12.03
N SER A 184 -9.71 7.48 11.45
CA SER A 184 -10.72 8.51 11.67
C SER A 184 -11.59 8.24 12.92
N MET A 185 -12.06 7.01 13.10
CA MET A 185 -13.04 6.63 14.13
C MET A 185 -12.51 6.74 15.56
N VAL A 186 -11.22 6.68 15.76
CA VAL A 186 -10.60 6.86 17.10
C VAL A 186 -10.88 8.26 17.68
N LEU A 187 -11.45 9.19 16.91
CA LEU A 187 -11.83 10.54 17.36
C LEU A 187 -13.16 10.57 18.12
N GLU A 188 -14.09 9.71 17.81
CA GLU A 188 -15.50 9.87 18.25
C GLU A 188 -15.85 9.14 19.55
N GLN A 189 -15.05 8.18 20.00
CA GLN A 189 -15.38 7.35 21.17
C GLN A 189 -15.36 8.08 22.52
N HIS A 190 -14.97 9.36 22.58
CA HIS A 190 -14.87 10.13 23.82
C HIS A 190 -16.01 11.15 24.01
N ALA A 191 -17.02 11.13 23.16
CA ALA A 191 -18.23 11.96 23.33
C ALA A 191 -19.36 11.27 24.12
N ILE A 192 -19.11 10.10 24.73
CA ILE A 192 -20.08 9.49 25.64
C ILE A 192 -19.86 10.12 27.00
N GLU A 193 -20.60 11.18 27.28
CA GLU A 193 -20.80 11.68 28.64
C GLU A 193 -21.38 10.55 29.50
N LEU A 194 -20.66 10.19 30.53
CA LEU A 194 -21.22 9.36 31.60
C LEU A 194 -22.27 10.20 32.38
N PRO A 195 -23.41 9.63 32.74
CA PRO A 195 -24.47 10.30 33.47
C PRO A 195 -24.05 10.72 34.88
#